data_b58414cf60bec477870e299ad1cfbdf6
#
_entry.id   b58414cf60bec477870e299ad1cfbdf6
#
_cell.length_a   1.000
_cell.length_b   1.000
_cell.length_c   1.000
_cell.angle_alpha   90.00
_cell.angle_beta   90.00
_cell.angle_gamma   90.00
#
_symmetry.space_group_name_H-M   'P 1'
#
loop_
_entity.id
_entity.type
_entity.pdbx_description
1 polymer ?
#
loop_
_entity_poly.entity_id
_entity_poly.type
_entity_poly.pdbx_seq_one_letter_code
_entity_poly.pdbx_strand_id
1 'polypeptide(L)'
;RWWAWSTNSNWKHPYGEASSINGLNNHPVVQVSWYDAVAFSEWAGTSLPTEAQWEYAAKKGEVTNSRAMNIWQGVFPVNNAGSDGFEKTNPVDAYKPNKIGLYDMAGNVWEWVADWYRPNTYLMGGRDNNPIGPLSSYDPMEPTIPKRVIRGGSFLCNAQYCTGYRPTARMKTSPDTSIEHTGFRCVMSQEQMGKYVNQINN
;
A
#
# COMPACT_ATOMS: atom_id res chain seq x y z
N ARG A 1 -2.68 -13.19 -21.37
CA ARG A 1 -2.01 -12.09 -20.62
C ARG A 1 -2.84 -11.83 -19.37
N TRP A 2 -2.22 -11.76 -18.23
CA TRP A 2 -2.88 -11.46 -16.95
C TRP A 2 -2.89 -9.95 -16.62
N TRP A 3 -2.17 -9.14 -17.41
CA TRP A 3 -2.24 -7.69 -17.41
C TRP A 3 -2.95 -7.16 -18.65
N ALA A 4 -3.83 -6.16 -18.44
CA ALA A 4 -4.46 -5.40 -19.50
C ALA A 4 -4.31 -3.89 -19.21
N TRP A 5 -3.95 -3.12 -20.21
CA TRP A 5 -4.05 -1.68 -20.15
C TRP A 5 -5.52 -1.27 -20.32
N SER A 6 -6.01 -0.44 -19.39
CA SER A 6 -7.39 0.05 -19.40
C SER A 6 -7.42 1.55 -19.18
N THR A 7 -7.92 2.31 -20.15
CA THR A 7 -8.09 3.77 -20.06
C THR A 7 -9.32 4.17 -19.24
N ASN A 8 -10.25 3.23 -19.01
CA ASN A 8 -11.52 3.46 -18.33
C ASN A 8 -11.55 2.92 -16.89
N SER A 9 -10.42 2.44 -16.39
CA SER A 9 -10.30 2.05 -14.99
C SER A 9 -9.91 3.24 -14.13
N ASN A 10 -10.59 3.39 -13.00
CA ASN A 10 -10.33 4.42 -11.99
C ASN A 10 -10.87 3.94 -10.64
N TRP A 11 -10.71 4.71 -9.58
CA TRP A 11 -11.13 4.31 -8.25
C TRP A 11 -12.65 4.05 -8.09
N LYS A 12 -13.52 4.62 -8.96
CA LYS A 12 -14.98 4.33 -8.99
C LYS A 12 -15.30 3.10 -9.85
N HIS A 13 -14.45 2.80 -10.82
CA HIS A 13 -14.57 1.70 -11.76
C HIS A 13 -13.27 0.89 -11.80
N PRO A 14 -12.93 0.17 -10.69
CA PRO A 14 -11.58 -0.38 -10.51
C PRO A 14 -11.20 -1.48 -11.51
N TYR A 15 -12.17 -2.10 -12.15
CA TYR A 15 -11.98 -3.18 -13.12
C TYR A 15 -12.53 -2.83 -14.52
N GLY A 16 -12.55 -1.53 -14.85
CA GLY A 16 -13.11 -1.01 -16.09
C GLY A 16 -14.52 -0.45 -15.94
N GLU A 17 -15.02 0.18 -17.00
CA GLU A 17 -16.25 0.99 -17.04
C GLU A 17 -17.50 0.25 -16.51
N ALA A 18 -17.60 -1.05 -16.75
CA ALA A 18 -18.72 -1.87 -16.29
C ALA A 18 -18.65 -2.24 -14.79
N SER A 19 -17.54 -1.96 -14.12
CA SER A 19 -17.39 -2.22 -12.69
C SER A 19 -17.85 -1.05 -11.83
N SER A 20 -18.12 -1.29 -10.55
CA SER A 20 -18.46 -0.26 -9.58
C SER A 20 -17.89 -0.59 -8.21
N ILE A 21 -17.91 0.40 -7.32
CA ILE A 21 -17.52 0.23 -5.90
C ILE A 21 -18.72 -0.08 -5.00
N ASN A 22 -19.88 -0.36 -5.56
CA ASN A 22 -21.06 -0.75 -4.79
C ASN A 22 -20.79 -2.03 -4.01
N GLY A 23 -21.02 -2.00 -2.71
CA GLY A 23 -20.73 -3.13 -1.81
C GLY A 23 -19.27 -3.20 -1.35
N LEU A 24 -18.38 -2.32 -1.80
CA LEU A 24 -16.95 -2.29 -1.44
C LEU A 24 -16.59 -1.19 -0.42
N ASN A 25 -17.56 -0.71 0.36
CA ASN A 25 -17.33 0.39 1.32
C ASN A 25 -16.23 0.09 2.36
N ASN A 26 -16.05 -1.18 2.70
CA ASN A 26 -15.02 -1.62 3.65
C ASN A 26 -13.76 -2.18 2.97
N HIS A 27 -13.65 -2.07 1.65
CA HIS A 27 -12.45 -2.49 0.92
C HIS A 27 -11.48 -1.32 0.76
N PRO A 28 -10.18 -1.60 0.58
CA PRO A 28 -9.22 -0.54 0.29
C PRO A 28 -9.54 0.11 -1.06
N VAL A 29 -9.33 1.42 -1.16
CA VAL A 29 -9.35 2.09 -2.45
C VAL A 29 -8.20 1.57 -3.32
N VAL A 30 -8.46 1.39 -4.60
CA VAL A 30 -7.46 0.99 -5.60
C VAL A 30 -7.58 1.88 -6.85
N GLN A 31 -6.71 1.69 -7.83
CA GLN A 31 -6.67 2.55 -9.03
C GLN A 31 -6.41 4.02 -8.67
N VAL A 32 -5.54 4.25 -7.71
CA VAL A 32 -5.10 5.58 -7.26
C VAL A 32 -3.61 5.74 -7.47
N SER A 33 -3.20 6.87 -8.02
CA SER A 33 -1.80 7.27 -8.15
C SER A 33 -1.26 7.75 -6.79
N TRP A 34 0.06 7.93 -6.71
CA TRP A 34 0.68 8.57 -5.55
C TRP A 34 0.16 10.00 -5.32
N TYR A 35 -0.08 10.73 -6.42
CA TYR A 35 -0.63 12.09 -6.36
C TYR A 35 -2.06 12.11 -5.82
N ASP A 36 -2.90 11.14 -6.19
CA ASP A 36 -4.25 11.00 -5.65
C ASP A 36 -4.21 10.72 -4.15
N ALA A 37 -3.30 9.83 -3.72
CA ALA A 37 -3.12 9.48 -2.33
C ALA A 37 -2.64 10.67 -1.48
N VAL A 38 -1.74 11.50 -2.01
CA VAL A 38 -1.31 12.75 -1.36
C VAL A 38 -2.46 13.74 -1.27
N ALA A 39 -3.16 13.99 -2.39
CA ALA A 39 -4.27 14.92 -2.42
C ALA A 39 -5.39 14.54 -1.43
N PHE A 40 -5.72 13.25 -1.34
CA PHE A 40 -6.66 12.75 -0.34
C PHE A 40 -6.14 12.97 1.09
N SER A 41 -4.87 12.65 1.33
CA SER A 41 -4.28 12.80 2.67
C SER A 41 -4.32 14.25 3.12
N GLU A 42 -3.96 15.20 2.24
CA GLU A 42 -4.02 16.63 2.53
C GLU A 42 -5.46 17.11 2.80
N TRP A 43 -6.42 16.69 1.96
CA TRP A 43 -7.84 17.00 2.16
C TRP A 43 -8.36 16.47 3.51
N ALA A 44 -7.93 15.28 3.91
CA ALA A 44 -8.31 14.67 5.19
C ALA A 44 -7.54 15.23 6.40
N GLY A 45 -6.64 16.21 6.21
CA GLY A 45 -5.79 16.74 7.29
C GLY A 45 -4.75 15.75 7.81
N THR A 46 -4.37 14.78 6.99
CA THR A 46 -3.41 13.70 7.31
C THR A 46 -2.19 13.77 6.39
N SER A 47 -1.38 12.73 6.39
CA SER A 47 -0.24 12.57 5.47
C SER A 47 -0.07 11.10 5.08
N LEU A 48 0.64 10.81 3.99
CA LEU A 48 1.16 9.48 3.76
C LEU A 48 2.25 9.16 4.79
N PRO A 49 2.33 7.91 5.28
CA PRO A 49 3.44 7.50 6.13
C PRO A 49 4.76 7.59 5.35
N THR A 50 5.86 7.89 6.03
CA THR A 50 7.18 7.59 5.48
C THR A 50 7.37 6.07 5.43
N GLU A 51 8.28 5.61 4.57
CA GLU A 51 8.62 4.19 4.49
C GLU A 51 9.06 3.63 5.86
N ALA A 52 9.81 4.40 6.61
CA ALA A 52 10.26 4.01 7.95
C ALA A 52 9.11 3.89 8.95
N GLN A 53 8.15 4.82 8.94
CA GLN A 53 6.94 4.75 9.77
C GLN A 53 6.12 3.52 9.42
N TRP A 54 5.92 3.27 8.14
CA TRP A 54 5.17 2.11 7.66
C TRP A 54 5.83 0.80 8.10
N GLU A 55 7.14 0.65 7.88
CA GLU A 55 7.89 -0.55 8.25
C GLU A 55 7.91 -0.77 9.76
N TYR A 56 8.10 0.28 10.55
CA TYR A 56 8.04 0.20 12.00
C TYR A 56 6.67 -0.31 12.47
N ALA A 57 5.59 0.23 11.93
CA ALA A 57 4.22 -0.18 12.25
C ALA A 57 3.95 -1.64 11.87
N ALA A 58 4.42 -2.08 10.70
CA ALA A 58 4.29 -3.46 10.25
C ALA A 58 5.09 -4.45 11.14
N LYS A 59 6.33 -4.12 11.48
CA LYS A 59 7.20 -4.97 12.32
C LYS A 59 6.72 -5.09 13.77
N LYS A 60 6.16 -4.03 14.35
CA LYS A 60 5.63 -4.06 15.73
C LYS A 60 4.47 -5.03 15.90
N GLY A 61 3.86 -5.43 14.80
CA GLY A 61 2.70 -6.27 14.82
C GLY A 61 2.90 -7.74 14.43
N GLU A 62 4.05 -8.12 13.86
CA GLU A 62 4.37 -9.43 13.30
C GLU A 62 3.17 -10.23 12.78
N VAL A 63 2.90 -10.19 11.48
CA VAL A 63 2.03 -11.18 10.81
C VAL A 63 2.91 -12.35 10.41
N THR A 64 2.98 -13.36 11.26
CA THR A 64 3.83 -14.54 11.05
C THR A 64 3.14 -15.68 10.29
N ASN A 65 1.83 -15.57 10.06
CA ASN A 65 1.04 -16.63 9.45
C ASN A 65 0.45 -16.20 8.10
N SER A 66 0.90 -16.84 7.02
CA SER A 66 0.38 -16.61 5.67
C SER A 66 -1.13 -16.89 5.49
N ARG A 67 -1.75 -17.59 6.43
CA ARG A 67 -3.22 -17.80 6.46
C ARG A 67 -4.00 -16.61 7.05
N ALA A 68 -3.29 -15.63 7.58
CA ALA A 68 -3.88 -14.42 8.17
C ALA A 68 -3.64 -13.17 7.30
N MET A 69 -3.51 -13.36 5.99
CA MET A 69 -3.31 -12.27 5.03
C MET A 69 -3.89 -12.65 3.67
N ASN A 70 -4.42 -11.69 2.95
CA ASN A 70 -4.92 -11.87 1.59
C ASN A 70 -3.74 -11.79 0.60
N ILE A 71 -3.30 -12.95 0.14
CA ILE A 71 -2.27 -13.13 -0.88
C ILE A 71 -2.69 -14.25 -1.83
N TRP A 72 -2.04 -14.35 -2.98
CA TRP A 72 -2.33 -15.38 -3.97
C TRP A 72 -2.02 -16.79 -3.45
N GLN A 73 -2.98 -17.69 -3.56
CA GLN A 73 -2.89 -19.07 -3.05
C GLN A 73 -2.96 -20.07 -4.22
N GLY A 74 -1.82 -20.40 -4.76
CA GLY A 74 -1.71 -21.35 -5.86
C GLY A 74 -0.63 -20.96 -6.86
N VAL A 75 -0.79 -21.37 -8.10
CA VAL A 75 0.19 -21.14 -9.17
C VAL A 75 -0.13 -19.82 -9.87
N PHE A 76 0.65 -18.79 -9.57
CA PHE A 76 0.49 -17.48 -10.20
C PHE A 76 0.98 -17.50 -11.66
N PRO A 77 0.25 -16.88 -12.61
CA PRO A 77 -1.07 -16.23 -12.50
C PRO A 77 -2.22 -17.15 -12.97
N VAL A 78 -2.03 -18.46 -12.97
CA VAL A 78 -2.88 -19.43 -13.67
C VAL A 78 -4.06 -19.88 -12.79
N ASN A 79 -3.80 -20.10 -11.51
CA ASN A 79 -4.80 -20.65 -10.59
C ASN A 79 -4.65 -20.03 -9.21
N ASN A 80 -5.67 -19.29 -8.78
CA ASN A 80 -5.84 -18.88 -7.39
C ASN A 80 -6.84 -19.82 -6.72
N ALA A 81 -6.40 -20.57 -5.71
CA ALA A 81 -7.26 -21.48 -4.97
C ALA A 81 -8.31 -20.77 -4.10
N GLY A 82 -8.12 -19.47 -3.83
CA GLY A 82 -9.05 -18.65 -3.04
C GLY A 82 -9.34 -19.23 -1.65
N SER A 83 -8.39 -19.94 -1.05
CA SER A 83 -8.60 -20.62 0.23
C SER A 83 -8.71 -19.65 1.41
N ASP A 84 -8.38 -18.39 1.22
CA ASP A 84 -8.65 -17.28 2.15
C ASP A 84 -10.06 -16.69 1.99
N GLY A 85 -10.80 -17.08 0.94
CA GLY A 85 -12.14 -16.60 0.64
C GLY A 85 -12.20 -15.41 -0.29
N PHE A 86 -11.05 -14.93 -0.81
CA PHE A 86 -10.98 -13.73 -1.64
C PHE A 86 -10.19 -13.98 -2.93
N GLU A 87 -10.74 -13.52 -4.04
CA GLU A 87 -10.05 -13.54 -5.34
C GLU A 87 -9.27 -12.24 -5.59
N LYS A 88 -9.73 -11.15 -5.00
CA LYS A 88 -9.20 -9.79 -5.10
C LYS A 88 -9.06 -9.18 -3.72
N THR A 89 -9.36 -7.89 -3.56
CA THR A 89 -9.30 -7.23 -2.25
C THR A 89 -10.28 -7.85 -1.25
N ASN A 90 -9.93 -7.86 0.02
CA ASN A 90 -10.82 -8.17 1.14
C ASN A 90 -11.23 -6.89 1.89
N PRO A 91 -12.33 -6.94 2.67
CA PRO A 91 -12.62 -5.90 3.65
C PRO A 91 -11.43 -5.67 4.59
N VAL A 92 -11.13 -4.41 4.91
CA VAL A 92 -9.93 -4.02 5.69
C VAL A 92 -9.88 -4.57 7.12
N ASP A 93 -10.95 -5.18 7.59
CA ASP A 93 -11.07 -5.81 8.92
C ASP A 93 -11.32 -7.32 8.86
N ALA A 94 -11.12 -7.95 7.68
CA ALA A 94 -11.34 -9.38 7.50
C ALA A 94 -10.40 -10.26 8.33
N TYR A 95 -9.20 -9.77 8.62
CA TYR A 95 -8.22 -10.43 9.45
C TYR A 95 -8.05 -9.71 10.79
N LYS A 96 -7.41 -10.37 11.76
CA LYS A 96 -7.11 -9.75 13.05
C LYS A 96 -6.05 -8.64 12.87
N PRO A 97 -6.19 -7.52 13.59
CA PRO A 97 -5.17 -6.49 13.57
C PRO A 97 -3.86 -6.99 14.19
N ASN A 98 -2.78 -6.32 13.88
CA ASN A 98 -1.51 -6.54 14.53
C ASN A 98 -1.53 -6.05 16.00
N LYS A 99 -0.43 -6.26 16.75
CA LYS A 99 -0.35 -5.92 18.19
C LYS A 99 -0.56 -4.43 18.52
N ILE A 100 -0.48 -3.54 17.53
CA ILE A 100 -0.73 -2.11 17.68
C ILE A 100 -2.04 -1.66 17.03
N GLY A 101 -2.92 -2.60 16.69
CA GLY A 101 -4.27 -2.32 16.19
C GLY A 101 -4.37 -2.03 14.69
N LEU A 102 -3.32 -2.28 13.89
CA LEU A 102 -3.34 -2.04 12.45
C LEU A 102 -3.71 -3.31 11.67
N TYR A 103 -4.61 -3.15 10.71
CA TYR A 103 -5.07 -4.21 9.81
C TYR A 103 -4.27 -4.21 8.51
N ASP A 104 -4.22 -5.37 7.85
CA ASP A 104 -3.71 -5.58 6.48
C ASP A 104 -2.32 -4.98 6.19
N MET A 105 -1.41 -5.04 7.19
CA MET A 105 -0.01 -4.65 7.00
C MET A 105 0.76 -5.65 6.12
N ALA A 106 0.11 -6.71 5.66
CA ALA A 106 0.65 -7.71 4.76
C ALA A 106 -0.47 -8.25 3.85
N GLY A 107 -0.28 -8.18 2.53
CA GLY A 107 -1.26 -8.58 1.54
C GLY A 107 -2.35 -7.53 1.30
N ASN A 108 -3.48 -7.92 0.78
CA ASN A 108 -4.59 -7.11 0.32
C ASN A 108 -4.18 -6.19 -0.84
N VAL A 109 -3.64 -5.01 -0.58
CA VAL A 109 -3.13 -4.10 -1.61
C VAL A 109 -1.76 -3.55 -1.25
N TRP A 110 -0.93 -3.27 -2.24
CA TRP A 110 0.25 -2.44 -2.06
C TRP A 110 -0.17 -1.07 -1.55
N GLU A 111 0.67 -0.46 -0.72
CA GLU A 111 0.38 0.83 -0.12
C GLU A 111 1.46 1.85 -0.47
N TRP A 112 1.01 2.99 -1.03
CA TRP A 112 1.86 4.13 -1.26
C TRP A 112 2.41 4.69 0.05
N VAL A 113 3.71 5.01 0.03
CA VAL A 113 4.36 5.77 1.10
C VAL A 113 4.95 7.07 0.55
N ALA A 114 5.35 7.99 1.43
CA ALA A 114 5.82 9.30 1.03
C ALA A 114 7.16 9.28 0.28
N ASP A 115 7.98 8.25 0.47
CA ASP A 115 9.38 8.22 0.10
C ASP A 115 9.62 8.03 -1.40
N TRP A 116 10.62 8.74 -1.92
CA TRP A 116 11.24 8.39 -3.17
C TRP A 116 12.00 7.06 -3.07
N TYR A 117 11.97 6.28 -4.13
CA TYR A 117 12.71 5.03 -4.16
C TYR A 117 14.19 5.25 -4.48
N ARG A 118 15.04 4.62 -3.68
CA ARG A 118 16.45 4.32 -4.01
C ARG A 118 16.80 2.93 -3.47
N PRO A 119 17.61 2.13 -4.20
CA PRO A 119 17.98 0.78 -3.74
C PRO A 119 18.85 0.82 -2.47
N ASN A 120 19.62 1.88 -2.30
CA ASN A 120 20.58 2.07 -1.20
C ASN A 120 20.09 3.00 -0.09
N THR A 121 18.77 3.25 0.02
CA THR A 121 18.19 4.15 1.03
C THR A 121 18.72 3.86 2.44
N TYR A 122 18.73 2.60 2.84
CA TYR A 122 19.20 2.20 4.18
C TYR A 122 20.71 2.33 4.41
N LEU A 123 21.49 2.49 3.33
CA LEU A 123 22.92 2.75 3.42
C LEU A 123 23.24 4.25 3.46
N MET A 124 22.32 5.07 2.95
CA MET A 124 22.48 6.54 2.88
C MET A 124 21.99 7.24 4.14
N GLY A 125 21.00 6.66 4.81
CA GLY A 125 20.42 7.21 6.04
C GLY A 125 21.32 6.92 7.23
N GLY A 126 21.64 7.98 8.01
CA GLY A 126 22.17 7.83 9.34
C GLY A 126 21.13 7.18 10.29
N ARG A 127 21.44 7.16 11.58
CA ARG A 127 20.51 6.76 12.65
C ARG A 127 19.55 7.92 12.98
N ASP A 128 18.89 8.47 11.96
CA ASP A 128 18.02 9.62 12.13
C ASP A 128 16.72 9.21 12.83
N ASN A 129 16.24 10.08 13.70
CA ASN A 129 14.90 9.96 14.25
C ASN A 129 13.89 10.40 13.18
N ASN A 130 12.88 9.56 12.90
CA ASN A 130 11.82 9.83 11.91
C ASN A 130 12.36 10.19 10.51
N PRO A 131 13.12 9.31 9.85
CA PRO A 131 13.69 9.60 8.54
C PRO A 131 12.59 9.83 7.49
N ILE A 132 12.80 10.82 6.64
CA ILE A 132 11.88 11.21 5.56
C ILE A 132 12.24 10.60 4.20
N GLY A 133 13.24 9.72 4.18
CA GLY A 133 13.73 9.08 2.97
C GLY A 133 14.57 10.00 2.07
N PRO A 134 14.95 9.52 0.88
CA PRO A 134 15.80 10.28 -0.04
C PRO A 134 15.04 11.45 -0.68
N LEU A 135 15.76 12.53 -0.98
CA LEU A 135 15.19 13.73 -1.62
C LEU A 135 14.86 13.54 -3.11
N SER A 136 15.39 12.50 -3.75
CA SER A 136 15.14 12.20 -5.16
C SER A 136 15.16 10.71 -5.42
N SER A 137 14.40 10.28 -6.43
CA SER A 137 14.38 8.90 -6.89
C SER A 137 15.64 8.51 -7.66
N TYR A 138 16.02 7.25 -7.56
CA TYR A 138 16.92 6.61 -8.49
C TYR A 138 16.63 5.10 -8.53
N ASP A 139 16.40 4.60 -9.73
CA ASP A 139 16.29 3.18 -10.02
C ASP A 139 17.30 2.81 -11.10
N PRO A 140 18.31 1.97 -10.82
CA PRO A 140 19.31 1.60 -11.82
C PRO A 140 18.73 0.85 -13.02
N MET A 141 17.55 0.24 -12.88
CA MET A 141 16.86 -0.45 -13.97
C MET A 141 16.12 0.52 -14.90
N GLU A 142 15.69 1.67 -14.38
CA GLU A 142 14.94 2.70 -15.10
C GLU A 142 15.37 4.10 -14.61
N PRO A 143 16.62 4.53 -14.89
CA PRO A 143 17.24 5.67 -14.23
C PRO A 143 16.59 7.03 -14.57
N THR A 144 15.81 7.10 -15.65
CA THR A 144 15.11 8.32 -16.11
C THR A 144 13.67 8.40 -15.61
N ILE A 145 13.14 7.32 -15.01
CA ILE A 145 11.75 7.26 -14.54
C ILE A 145 11.73 7.39 -13.02
N PRO A 146 11.18 8.49 -12.46
CA PRO A 146 11.07 8.61 -11.01
C PRO A 146 10.15 7.54 -10.43
N LYS A 147 10.51 7.01 -9.26
CA LYS A 147 9.76 5.96 -8.58
C LYS A 147 9.47 6.36 -7.14
N ARG A 148 8.25 6.06 -6.68
CA ARG A 148 7.87 6.07 -5.26
C ARG A 148 7.91 4.66 -4.70
N VAL A 149 8.10 4.55 -3.40
CA VAL A 149 8.06 3.27 -2.69
C VAL A 149 6.61 2.85 -2.47
N ILE A 150 6.35 1.55 -2.63
CA ILE A 150 5.13 0.88 -2.19
C ILE A 150 5.49 -0.29 -1.28
N ARG A 151 4.63 -0.58 -0.31
CA ARG A 151 4.86 -1.55 0.76
C ARG A 151 3.68 -2.49 0.93
N GLY A 152 3.90 -3.63 1.62
CA GLY A 152 2.87 -4.53 2.10
C GLY A 152 2.50 -5.69 1.20
N GLY A 153 2.80 -5.64 -0.09
CA GLY A 153 2.34 -6.64 -1.05
C GLY A 153 0.86 -6.52 -1.36
N SER A 154 0.33 -7.45 -2.10
CA SER A 154 -1.08 -7.44 -2.50
C SER A 154 -1.63 -8.86 -2.63
N PHE A 155 -2.92 -8.97 -2.93
CA PHE A 155 -3.58 -10.23 -3.22
C PHE A 155 -2.97 -11.00 -4.43
N LEU A 156 -2.12 -10.35 -5.22
CA LEU A 156 -1.37 -10.99 -6.32
C LEU A 156 0.00 -11.55 -5.89
N CYS A 157 0.42 -11.30 -4.64
CA CYS A 157 1.71 -11.76 -4.14
C CYS A 157 1.64 -13.18 -3.59
N ASN A 158 2.68 -13.98 -3.83
CA ASN A 158 2.87 -15.29 -3.21
C ASN A 158 4.37 -15.59 -3.01
N ALA A 159 4.67 -16.66 -2.30
CA ALA A 159 6.05 -17.05 -1.99
C ALA A 159 6.93 -17.36 -3.21
N GLN A 160 6.32 -17.74 -4.34
CA GLN A 160 7.03 -18.17 -5.56
C GLN A 160 7.31 -17.00 -6.51
N TYR A 161 6.40 -16.00 -6.55
CA TYR A 161 6.46 -14.90 -7.53
C TYR A 161 6.79 -13.56 -6.89
N CYS A 162 6.07 -13.19 -5.83
CA CYS A 162 6.16 -11.88 -5.21
C CYS A 162 6.14 -12.01 -3.69
N THR A 163 7.26 -11.86 -3.03
CA THR A 163 7.34 -11.89 -1.56
C THR A 163 7.16 -10.52 -0.92
N GLY A 164 6.47 -9.61 -1.62
CA GLY A 164 6.22 -8.23 -1.22
C GLY A 164 5.43 -8.05 0.07
N TYR A 165 4.67 -9.06 0.47
CA TYR A 165 3.89 -9.08 1.70
C TYR A 165 4.73 -9.13 2.99
N ARG A 166 6.04 -9.39 2.89
CA ARG A 166 6.93 -9.35 4.06
C ARG A 166 7.12 -7.91 4.51
N PRO A 167 7.07 -7.61 5.82
CA PRO A 167 7.21 -6.25 6.35
C PRO A 167 8.48 -5.52 5.91
N THR A 168 9.55 -6.24 5.59
CA THR A 168 10.83 -5.68 5.12
C THR A 168 10.94 -5.58 3.61
N ALA A 169 9.99 -6.16 2.86
CA ALA A 169 10.01 -6.10 1.41
C ALA A 169 9.67 -4.70 0.91
N ARG A 170 10.40 -4.27 -0.10
CA ARG A 170 10.24 -2.98 -0.76
C ARG A 170 9.89 -3.20 -2.22
N MET A 171 8.98 -2.41 -2.74
CA MET A 171 8.67 -2.33 -4.16
C MET A 171 8.62 -0.86 -4.58
N LYS A 172 8.54 -0.63 -5.87
CA LYS A 172 8.60 0.69 -6.47
C LYS A 172 7.73 0.74 -7.72
N THR A 173 7.12 1.89 -7.96
CA THR A 173 6.45 2.18 -9.21
C THR A 173 6.43 3.69 -9.48
N SER A 174 6.09 4.09 -10.70
CA SER A 174 6.01 5.50 -11.06
C SER A 174 4.86 6.17 -10.31
N PRO A 175 5.01 7.44 -9.85
CA PRO A 175 4.02 8.10 -9.02
C PRO A 175 2.68 8.36 -9.72
N ASP A 176 2.65 8.34 -11.03
CA ASP A 176 1.46 8.47 -11.89
C ASP A 176 0.77 7.14 -12.19
N THR A 177 1.35 6.01 -11.77
CA THR A 177 0.75 4.69 -11.96
C THR A 177 -0.45 4.50 -11.05
N SER A 178 -1.58 4.06 -11.62
CA SER A 178 -2.73 3.55 -10.89
C SER A 178 -3.03 2.12 -11.33
N ILE A 179 -3.19 1.22 -10.36
CA ILE A 179 -3.41 -0.20 -10.62
C ILE A 179 -4.39 -0.81 -9.62
N GLU A 180 -5.02 -1.92 -10.01
CA GLU A 180 -6.11 -2.56 -9.26
C GLU A 180 -5.71 -3.17 -7.91
N HIS A 181 -4.43 -3.19 -7.58
CA HIS A 181 -3.90 -3.78 -6.35
C HIS A 181 -2.95 -2.84 -5.58
N THR A 182 -3.11 -1.53 -5.80
CA THR A 182 -2.36 -0.49 -5.06
C THR A 182 -3.31 0.58 -4.53
N GLY A 183 -3.24 0.80 -3.24
CA GLY A 183 -3.95 1.81 -2.48
C GLY A 183 -3.00 2.56 -1.55
N PHE A 184 -3.48 3.01 -0.41
CA PHE A 184 -2.68 3.73 0.59
C PHE A 184 -3.36 3.71 1.96
N ARG A 185 -2.61 4.11 2.98
CA ARG A 185 -3.12 4.49 4.30
C ARG A 185 -2.57 5.85 4.71
N CYS A 186 -3.29 6.53 5.60
CA CYS A 186 -2.91 7.81 6.15
C CYS A 186 -2.32 7.68 7.55
N VAL A 187 -1.50 8.66 7.93
CA VAL A 187 -1.00 8.87 9.28
C VAL A 187 -1.28 10.30 9.73
N MET A 188 -1.39 10.52 11.04
CA MET A 188 -1.44 11.85 11.63
C MET A 188 -0.22 12.10 12.50
N SER A 189 0.34 13.29 12.41
CA SER A 189 1.28 13.81 13.40
C SER A 189 0.51 14.22 14.67
N GLN A 190 1.22 14.42 15.79
CA GLN A 190 0.60 14.95 17.02
C GLN A 190 -0.05 16.32 16.79
N GLU A 191 0.57 17.16 15.97
CA GLU A 191 0.01 18.48 15.61
C GLU A 191 -1.30 18.35 14.81
N GLN A 192 -1.33 17.47 13.80
CA GLN A 192 -2.53 17.21 13.01
C GLN A 192 -3.64 16.62 13.88
N MET A 193 -3.32 15.69 14.78
CA MET A 193 -4.28 15.13 15.73
C MET A 193 -4.85 16.21 16.66
N GLY A 194 -4.02 17.13 17.17
CA GLY A 194 -4.50 18.24 17.99
C GLY A 194 -5.48 19.16 17.24
N LYS A 195 -5.19 19.47 15.99
CA LYS A 195 -6.11 20.26 15.14
C LYS A 195 -7.45 19.53 14.90
N TYR A 196 -7.39 18.24 14.61
CA TYR A 196 -8.58 17.41 14.39
C TYR A 196 -9.48 17.33 15.63
N VAL A 197 -8.90 17.08 16.81
CA VAL A 197 -9.66 17.02 18.08
C VAL A 197 -10.34 18.37 18.38
N ASN A 198 -9.65 19.49 18.13
CA ASN A 198 -10.21 20.81 18.32
C ASN A 198 -11.38 21.12 17.38
N GLN A 199 -11.36 20.57 16.15
CA GLN A 199 -12.45 20.73 15.18
C GLN A 199 -13.71 19.93 15.54
N ILE A 200 -13.56 18.77 16.18
CA ILE A 200 -14.72 17.94 16.60
C ILE A 200 -15.38 18.52 17.85
N ASN A 201 -14.64 19.20 18.71
CA ASN A 201 -15.13 19.73 19.98
C ASN A 201 -15.72 21.14 19.88
N ASN A 202 -15.70 21.76 18.71
CA ASN A 202 -16.34 23.04 18.39
C ASN A 202 -17.56 22.85 17.48
#